data_4bb98af10c46692fb71bd32be230f483
#
_entry.id   4bb98af10c46692fb71bd32be230f483
#
_cell.length_a   1.000
_cell.length_b   1.000
_cell.length_c   1.000
_cell.angle_alpha   90.00
_cell.angle_beta   90.00
_cell.angle_gamma   90.00
#
_symmetry.space_group_name_H-M   'P 1'
#
loop_
_entity.id
_entity.type
_entity.pdbx_description
1 polymer ?
#
loop_
_entity_poly.entity_id
_entity_poly.type
_entity_poly.pdbx_seq_one_letter_code
_entity_poly.pdbx_strand_id
1 'polypeptide(L)'
;MKPGVAFDVCHEVYATAREIVNSRMATLQMDRASKFLWRPDLKPRLVEYLADFALAGSRALGGEDDSRGGRSAADDQTARALAAKWRTPRRRRELRASRLVLFRLYYLGGAEYHAARHLLGLSETSWSVWAEEIRTRVGRELLRAGMFPPSRYFREMSAHGARERKRARDATA
;
A
#
# COMPACT_ATOMS: atom_id res chain seq x y z
N MET A 1 15.09 15.59 3.88
CA MET A 1 14.26 15.12 2.75
C MET A 1 12.81 15.50 2.97
N LYS A 2 12.10 15.96 1.92
CA LYS A 2 10.68 16.32 2.03
C LYS A 2 9.82 15.04 2.08
N PRO A 3 8.90 14.90 3.07
CA PRO A 3 8.06 13.72 3.21
C PRO A 3 7.22 13.38 1.97
N GLY A 4 6.68 14.40 1.28
CA GLY A 4 5.91 14.21 0.06
C GLY A 4 6.70 13.50 -1.05
N VAL A 5 7.99 13.85 -1.22
CA VAL A 5 8.88 13.18 -2.20
C VAL A 5 9.10 11.70 -1.82
N ALA A 6 9.30 11.43 -0.53
CA ALA A 6 9.43 10.05 -0.05
C ALA A 6 8.16 9.23 -0.32
N PHE A 7 6.99 9.86 -0.10
CA PHE A 7 5.70 9.23 -0.43
C PHE A 7 5.60 8.91 -1.92
N ASP A 8 5.85 9.88 -2.80
CA ASP A 8 5.68 9.70 -4.25
C ASP A 8 6.54 8.55 -4.78
N VAL A 9 7.82 8.52 -4.42
CA VAL A 9 8.74 7.45 -4.84
C VAL A 9 8.31 6.08 -4.29
N CYS A 10 7.94 6.01 -3.00
CA CYS A 10 7.48 4.76 -2.41
C CYS A 10 6.14 4.29 -3.00
N HIS A 11 5.25 5.22 -3.33
CA HIS A 11 3.95 4.89 -3.95
C HIS A 11 4.10 4.41 -5.40
N GLU A 12 5.03 4.96 -6.17
CA GLU A 12 5.35 4.46 -7.52
C GLU A 12 5.81 3.00 -7.48
N VAL A 13 6.71 2.68 -6.53
CA VAL A 13 7.14 1.29 -6.30
C VAL A 13 5.99 0.41 -5.82
N TYR A 14 5.11 0.94 -4.95
CA TYR A 14 3.91 0.24 -4.50
C TYR A 14 2.97 -0.09 -5.68
N ALA A 15 2.68 0.88 -6.54
CA ALA A 15 1.81 0.68 -7.71
C ALA A 15 2.37 -0.40 -8.64
N THR A 16 3.66 -0.33 -8.98
CA THR A 16 4.35 -1.33 -9.79
C THR A 16 4.34 -2.72 -9.13
N ALA A 17 4.65 -2.80 -7.83
CA ALA A 17 4.63 -4.06 -7.09
C ALA A 17 3.24 -4.69 -7.07
N ARG A 18 2.19 -3.89 -6.91
CA ARG A 18 0.79 -4.34 -6.95
C ARG A 18 0.43 -4.92 -8.32
N GLU A 19 0.82 -4.28 -9.39
CA GLU A 19 0.59 -4.78 -10.75
C GLU A 19 1.29 -6.12 -10.97
N ILE A 20 2.55 -6.25 -10.57
CA ILE A 20 3.31 -7.51 -10.67
C ILE A 20 2.65 -8.62 -9.86
N VAL A 21 2.24 -8.35 -8.62
CA VAL A 21 1.62 -9.36 -7.75
C VAL A 21 0.25 -9.79 -8.27
N ASN A 22 -0.54 -8.86 -8.81
CA ASN A 22 -1.89 -9.12 -9.31
C ASN A 22 -1.93 -9.65 -10.74
N SER A 23 -0.85 -9.50 -11.52
CA SER A 23 -0.80 -9.96 -12.90
C SER A 23 -0.67 -11.48 -12.97
N ARG A 24 -1.67 -12.14 -13.54
CA ARG A 24 -1.59 -13.58 -13.86
C ARG A 24 -0.51 -13.87 -14.92
N MET A 25 -0.26 -12.93 -15.81
CA MET A 25 0.74 -13.06 -16.87
C MET A 25 2.17 -12.93 -16.34
N ALA A 26 2.41 -12.21 -15.25
CA ALA A 26 3.73 -12.11 -14.64
C ALA A 26 4.28 -13.47 -14.22
N THR A 27 3.44 -14.40 -13.77
CA THR A 27 3.85 -15.75 -13.41
C THR A 27 4.38 -16.53 -14.63
N LEU A 28 3.69 -16.43 -15.78
CA LEU A 28 4.07 -17.12 -17.01
C LEU A 28 5.30 -16.50 -17.72
N GLN A 29 5.43 -15.17 -17.69
CA GLN A 29 6.59 -14.48 -18.24
C GLN A 29 7.83 -14.65 -17.36
N MET A 30 7.68 -14.69 -16.05
CA MET A 30 8.76 -15.00 -15.12
C MET A 30 9.28 -16.43 -15.35
N ASP A 31 8.41 -17.40 -15.60
CA ASP A 31 8.81 -18.78 -15.91
C ASP A 31 9.57 -18.90 -17.25
N ARG A 32 9.23 -18.08 -18.26
CA ARG A 32 9.91 -18.09 -19.58
C ARG A 32 11.21 -17.29 -19.62
N ALA A 33 11.29 -16.18 -18.89
CA ALA A 33 12.51 -15.37 -18.76
C ALA A 33 13.50 -15.95 -17.74
N SER A 34 13.15 -17.05 -17.09
CA SER A 34 13.68 -17.50 -15.81
C SER A 34 15.09 -18.06 -15.82
N LYS A 35 15.68 -18.35 -16.96
CA LYS A 35 17.06 -18.92 -16.95
C LYS A 35 18.10 -17.97 -16.37
N PHE A 36 17.85 -16.64 -16.36
CA PHE A 36 18.87 -15.65 -15.95
C PHE A 36 18.41 -14.59 -14.94
N LEU A 37 17.11 -14.39 -14.70
CA LEU A 37 16.61 -13.28 -13.88
C LEU A 37 15.63 -13.71 -12.77
N TRP A 38 15.26 -14.98 -12.68
CA TRP A 38 14.31 -15.42 -11.68
C TRP A 38 14.94 -15.47 -10.28
N ARG A 39 14.50 -14.54 -9.45
CA ARG A 39 14.75 -14.59 -8.00
C ARG A 39 13.49 -15.09 -7.33
N PRO A 40 13.46 -16.35 -6.83
CA PRO A 40 12.27 -16.91 -6.18
C PRO A 40 11.77 -16.09 -4.99
N ASP A 41 12.63 -15.25 -4.44
CA ASP A 41 12.35 -14.40 -3.28
C ASP A 41 11.71 -13.04 -3.66
N LEU A 42 11.56 -12.68 -4.93
CA LEU A 42 11.07 -11.36 -5.32
C LEU A 42 9.58 -11.19 -4.99
N LYS A 43 8.76 -12.18 -5.29
CA LYS A 43 7.31 -12.11 -5.07
C LYS A 43 6.94 -11.99 -3.58
N PRO A 44 7.48 -12.78 -2.66
CA PRO A 44 7.28 -12.57 -1.22
C PRO A 44 7.69 -11.17 -0.75
N ARG A 45 8.81 -10.64 -1.23
CA ARG A 45 9.28 -9.30 -0.86
C ARG A 45 8.37 -8.19 -1.36
N LEU A 46 7.82 -8.34 -2.57
CA LEU A 46 6.84 -7.39 -3.08
C LEU A 46 5.57 -7.41 -2.23
N VAL A 47 5.10 -8.60 -1.81
CA VAL A 47 3.93 -8.72 -0.92
C VAL A 47 4.21 -8.07 0.44
N GLU A 48 5.38 -8.27 1.02
CA GLU A 48 5.79 -7.64 2.27
C GLU A 48 5.84 -6.11 2.12
N TYR A 49 6.45 -5.62 1.03
CA TYR A 49 6.46 -4.18 0.73
C TYR A 49 5.06 -3.59 0.63
N LEU A 50 4.14 -4.28 -0.05
CA LEU A 50 2.75 -3.85 -0.17
C LEU A 50 2.06 -3.77 1.21
N ALA A 51 2.30 -4.77 2.06
CA ALA A 51 1.75 -4.82 3.41
C ALA A 51 2.32 -3.69 4.30
N ASP A 52 3.63 -3.48 4.27
CA ASP A 52 4.30 -2.46 5.05
C ASP A 52 3.91 -1.05 4.62
N PHE A 53 3.77 -0.81 3.31
CA PHE A 53 3.29 0.47 2.80
C PHE A 53 1.86 0.76 3.27
N ALA A 54 0.97 -0.22 3.19
CA ALA A 54 -0.41 -0.10 3.66
C ALA A 54 -0.49 0.12 5.18
N LEU A 55 0.38 -0.57 5.94
CA LEU A 55 0.48 -0.42 7.38
C LEU A 55 1.00 0.97 7.78
N ALA A 56 2.03 1.47 7.10
CA ALA A 56 2.54 2.82 7.32
C ALA A 56 1.46 3.88 7.09
N GLY A 57 0.68 3.75 6.02
CA GLY A 57 -0.46 4.62 5.76
C GLY A 57 -1.54 4.53 6.84
N SER A 58 -1.86 3.34 7.29
CA SER A 58 -2.85 3.12 8.36
C SER A 58 -2.38 3.72 9.69
N ARG A 59 -1.10 3.59 10.04
CA ARG A 59 -0.53 4.21 11.25
C ARG A 59 -0.52 5.74 11.16
N ALA A 60 -0.15 6.28 10.00
CA ALA A 60 -0.09 7.72 9.79
C ALA A 60 -1.47 8.41 9.85
N LEU A 61 -2.53 7.72 9.44
CA LEU A 61 -3.86 8.31 9.25
C LEU A 61 -4.91 7.79 10.25
N GLY A 62 -4.65 6.66 10.92
CA GLY A 62 -5.62 6.01 11.83
C GLY A 62 -5.89 6.77 13.13
N GLY A 63 -4.99 7.62 13.59
CA GLY A 63 -5.13 8.34 14.85
C GLY A 63 -6.22 9.44 14.89
N GLU A 64 -6.81 9.78 13.76
CA GLU A 64 -7.89 10.78 13.69
C GLU A 64 -9.29 10.18 13.83
N ASP A 65 -9.45 8.89 13.48
CA ASP A 65 -10.74 8.20 13.62
C ASP A 65 -10.97 7.67 15.05
N ASP A 66 -9.90 7.42 15.82
CA ASP A 66 -9.99 6.91 17.20
C ASP A 66 -10.53 7.96 18.20
N SER A 67 -10.40 9.26 17.92
CA SER A 67 -10.95 10.31 18.80
C SER A 67 -12.48 10.47 18.71
N ARG A 68 -13.15 9.73 17.81
CA ARG A 68 -14.62 9.69 17.66
C ARG A 68 -15.23 8.29 17.67
N GLY A 69 -14.60 7.36 18.34
CA GLY A 69 -15.20 6.07 18.72
C GLY A 69 -15.45 5.11 17.58
N GLY A 70 -14.61 4.09 17.42
CA GLY A 70 -15.00 2.85 16.73
C GLY A 70 -13.99 2.26 15.74
N ARG A 71 -13.13 1.51 16.27
CA ARG A 71 -12.29 0.38 15.78
C ARG A 71 -12.40 -0.12 14.34
N SER A 72 -11.28 -0.17 13.79
CA SER A 72 -10.51 -0.98 12.82
C SER A 72 -11.19 -2.18 12.09
N ALA A 73 -12.06 -2.97 12.70
CA ALA A 73 -12.72 -4.09 12.04
C ALA A 73 -13.85 -3.65 11.10
N ALA A 74 -14.51 -2.53 11.40
CA ALA A 74 -15.54 -1.95 10.53
C ALA A 74 -14.92 -1.33 9.27
N ASP A 75 -13.68 -0.84 9.35
CA ASP A 75 -12.99 -0.19 8.24
C ASP A 75 -12.50 -1.19 7.19
N ASP A 76 -12.05 -2.38 7.61
CA ASP A 76 -11.68 -3.46 6.68
C ASP A 76 -12.91 -4.04 5.97
N GLN A 77 -14.02 -4.12 6.68
CA GLN A 77 -15.29 -4.55 6.09
C GLN A 77 -15.85 -3.49 5.14
N THR A 78 -15.62 -2.21 5.42
CA THR A 78 -16.01 -1.09 4.58
C THR A 78 -15.15 -1.02 3.31
N ALA A 79 -13.83 -1.23 3.39
CA ALA A 79 -12.94 -1.30 2.24
C ALA A 79 -13.24 -2.51 1.33
N ARG A 80 -13.56 -3.67 1.91
CA ARG A 80 -14.02 -4.85 1.18
C ARG A 80 -15.39 -4.65 0.55
N ALA A 81 -16.32 -4.01 1.26
CA ALA A 81 -17.65 -3.67 0.76
C ALA A 81 -17.59 -2.62 -0.37
N LEU A 82 -16.63 -1.69 -0.34
CA LEU A 82 -16.35 -0.78 -1.44
C LEU A 82 -15.85 -1.51 -2.68
N ALA A 83 -14.86 -2.38 -2.53
CA ALA A 83 -14.33 -3.19 -3.63
C ALA A 83 -15.40 -4.10 -4.26
N ALA A 84 -16.32 -4.65 -3.45
CA ALA A 84 -17.45 -5.45 -3.91
C ALA A 84 -18.56 -4.60 -4.59
N LYS A 85 -18.74 -3.34 -4.18
CA LYS A 85 -19.77 -2.44 -4.72
C LYS A 85 -19.48 -1.85 -6.10
N TRP A 86 -18.25 -1.90 -6.58
CA TRP A 86 -17.95 -1.54 -7.97
C TRP A 86 -18.72 -2.41 -8.99
N ARG A 87 -19.33 -3.51 -8.55
CA ARG A 87 -20.12 -4.42 -9.40
C ARG A 87 -21.63 -4.26 -9.30
N THR A 88 -22.17 -3.45 -8.39
CA THR A 88 -23.64 -3.31 -8.25
C THR A 88 -24.08 -1.87 -7.95
N PRO A 89 -24.97 -1.27 -8.79
CA PRO A 89 -25.32 0.15 -8.69
C PRO A 89 -26.44 0.47 -7.67
N ARG A 90 -26.68 -0.33 -6.65
CA ARG A 90 -27.81 -0.09 -5.71
C ARG A 90 -27.39 -0.05 -4.24
N ARG A 91 -27.62 1.14 -3.65
CA ARG A 91 -27.56 1.64 -2.27
C ARG A 91 -26.26 2.38 -1.91
N ARG A 92 -26.30 3.71 -2.11
CA ARG A 92 -25.45 4.67 -1.43
C ARG A 92 -25.69 4.58 0.08
N ARG A 93 -24.88 3.84 0.84
CA ARG A 93 -24.58 4.22 2.22
C ARG A 93 -23.53 5.31 2.11
N GLU A 94 -23.79 6.46 2.72
CA GLU A 94 -22.83 7.54 2.85
C GLU A 94 -21.61 6.99 3.57
N LEU A 95 -20.55 6.75 2.79
CA LEU A 95 -19.25 6.43 3.36
C LEU A 95 -18.76 7.71 4.02
N ARG A 96 -18.51 7.63 5.31
CA ARG A 96 -17.89 8.74 6.03
C ARG A 96 -16.55 9.02 5.36
N ALA A 97 -16.45 10.13 4.64
CA ALA A 97 -15.23 10.51 3.97
C ALA A 97 -14.15 10.78 5.03
N SER A 98 -13.06 10.04 5.00
CA SER A 98 -11.89 10.27 5.83
C SER A 98 -10.62 10.17 4.97
N ARG A 99 -9.53 10.74 5.45
CA ARG A 99 -8.23 10.67 4.76
C ARG A 99 -7.74 9.23 4.63
N LEU A 100 -8.06 8.38 5.60
CA LEU A 100 -7.75 6.96 5.56
C LEU A 100 -8.56 6.24 4.47
N VAL A 101 -9.84 6.56 4.31
CA VAL A 101 -10.68 6.00 3.24
C VAL A 101 -10.18 6.46 1.88
N LEU A 102 -9.82 7.74 1.72
CA LEU A 102 -9.22 8.24 0.49
C LEU A 102 -7.90 7.51 0.18
N PHE A 103 -7.02 7.35 1.17
CA PHE A 103 -5.76 6.63 1.01
C PHE A 103 -5.99 5.19 0.54
N ARG A 104 -6.89 4.46 1.20
CA ARG A 104 -7.21 3.07 0.84
C ARG A 104 -7.83 2.95 -0.55
N LEU A 105 -8.76 3.84 -0.89
CA LEU A 105 -9.48 3.79 -2.16
C LEU A 105 -8.59 4.19 -3.35
N TYR A 106 -7.93 5.33 -3.23
CA TYR A 106 -7.18 5.92 -4.33
C TYR A 106 -5.74 5.40 -4.41
N TYR A 107 -4.96 5.53 -3.32
CA TYR A 107 -3.54 5.14 -3.35
C TYR A 107 -3.32 3.63 -3.27
N LEU A 108 -4.05 2.92 -2.42
CA LEU A 108 -3.90 1.45 -2.32
C LEU A 108 -4.74 0.72 -3.36
N GLY A 109 -5.98 1.12 -3.56
CA GLY A 109 -6.92 0.48 -4.46
C GLY A 109 -6.72 0.83 -5.93
N GLY A 110 -6.06 1.98 -6.23
CA GLY A 110 -5.87 2.48 -7.59
C GLY A 110 -7.17 2.91 -8.27
N ALA A 111 -8.13 3.39 -7.49
CA ALA A 111 -9.36 3.95 -8.05
C ALA A 111 -9.05 5.18 -8.89
N GLU A 112 -9.81 5.39 -9.95
CA GLU A 112 -9.69 6.57 -10.78
C GLU A 112 -10.02 7.84 -9.98
N TYR A 113 -9.32 8.95 -10.25
CA TYR A 113 -9.46 10.23 -9.55
C TYR A 113 -10.91 10.73 -9.49
N HIS A 114 -11.59 10.80 -10.65
CA HIS A 114 -12.96 11.31 -10.72
C HIS A 114 -13.94 10.42 -9.96
N ALA A 115 -13.78 9.09 -10.07
CA ALA A 115 -14.62 8.12 -9.38
C ALA A 115 -14.42 8.20 -7.86
N ALA A 116 -13.17 8.23 -7.40
CA ALA A 116 -12.85 8.34 -5.97
C ALA A 116 -13.35 9.65 -5.35
N ARG A 117 -13.12 10.77 -6.05
CA ARG A 117 -13.58 12.10 -5.61
C ARG A 117 -15.11 12.15 -5.48
N HIS A 118 -15.81 11.64 -6.49
CA HIS A 118 -17.28 11.62 -6.49
C HIS A 118 -17.84 10.72 -5.37
N LEU A 119 -17.25 9.52 -5.17
CA LEU A 119 -17.66 8.60 -4.11
C LEU A 119 -17.50 9.19 -2.70
N LEU A 120 -16.45 9.99 -2.50
CA LEU A 120 -16.15 10.63 -1.23
C LEU A 120 -16.87 11.99 -1.06
N GLY A 121 -17.58 12.49 -2.09
CA GLY A 121 -18.26 13.77 -2.05
C GLY A 121 -17.30 14.97 -1.89
N LEU A 122 -16.05 14.84 -2.36
CA LEU A 122 -15.03 15.86 -2.19
C LEU A 122 -15.04 16.87 -3.35
N SER A 123 -14.94 18.17 -2.99
CA SER A 123 -14.60 19.20 -3.97
C SER A 123 -13.15 19.04 -4.44
N GLU A 124 -12.79 19.66 -5.56
CA GLU A 124 -11.43 19.62 -6.08
C GLU A 124 -10.41 20.24 -5.10
N THR A 125 -10.78 21.35 -4.48
CA THR A 125 -9.97 22.01 -3.46
C THR A 125 -9.77 21.11 -2.23
N SER A 126 -10.84 20.49 -1.73
CA SER A 126 -10.77 19.57 -0.58
C SER A 126 -9.93 18.34 -0.91
N TRP A 127 -10.04 17.82 -2.12
CA TRP A 127 -9.20 16.71 -2.59
C TRP A 127 -7.72 17.07 -2.55
N SER A 128 -7.34 18.22 -3.13
CA SER A 128 -5.95 18.66 -3.20
C SER A 128 -5.34 18.82 -1.79
N VAL A 129 -6.11 19.42 -0.86
CA VAL A 129 -5.67 19.57 0.53
C VAL A 129 -5.48 18.19 1.20
N TRP A 130 -6.44 17.29 1.03
CA TRP A 130 -6.35 15.95 1.63
C TRP A 130 -5.23 15.10 1.03
N ALA A 131 -5.05 15.17 -0.28
CA ALA A 131 -3.98 14.47 -0.97
C ALA A 131 -2.61 14.92 -0.48
N GLU A 132 -2.37 16.22 -0.35
CA GLU A 132 -1.10 16.76 0.15
C GLU A 132 -0.87 16.41 1.63
N GLU A 133 -1.90 16.42 2.44
CA GLU A 133 -1.80 15.99 3.83
C GLU A 133 -1.47 14.51 3.95
N ILE A 134 -2.13 13.65 3.17
CA ILE A 134 -1.83 12.21 3.12
C ILE A 134 -0.38 12.00 2.70
N ARG A 135 0.08 12.63 1.62
CA ARG A 135 1.46 12.54 1.14
C ARG A 135 2.48 12.95 2.21
N THR A 136 2.18 14.00 2.93
CA THR A 136 3.06 14.50 3.99
C THR A 136 3.09 13.57 5.21
N ARG A 137 1.92 13.12 5.68
CA ARG A 137 1.82 12.30 6.89
C ARG A 137 2.35 10.89 6.65
N VAL A 138 1.90 10.24 5.59
CA VAL A 138 2.36 8.89 5.21
C VAL A 138 3.84 8.93 4.85
N GLY A 139 4.30 9.94 4.12
CA GLY A 139 5.71 10.11 3.80
C GLY A 139 6.62 10.21 5.01
N ARG A 140 6.20 10.87 6.10
CA ARG A 140 6.93 10.86 7.38
C ARG A 140 7.02 9.46 7.97
N GLU A 141 5.92 8.73 7.95
CA GLU A 141 5.89 7.37 8.49
C GLU A 141 6.75 6.41 7.65
N LEU A 142 6.75 6.54 6.33
CA LEU A 142 7.63 5.77 5.43
C LEU A 142 9.11 6.04 5.71
N LEU A 143 9.48 7.30 5.97
CA LEU A 143 10.84 7.65 6.38
C LEU A 143 11.19 7.03 7.73
N ARG A 144 10.28 7.08 8.71
CA ARG A 144 10.45 6.52 10.05
C ARG A 144 10.56 5.00 10.02
N ALA A 145 9.76 4.35 9.17
CA ALA A 145 9.77 2.90 8.99
C ALA A 145 10.96 2.38 8.15
N GLY A 146 11.84 3.26 7.66
CA GLY A 146 12.99 2.86 6.84
C GLY A 146 12.62 2.35 5.45
N MET A 147 11.41 2.62 4.97
CA MET A 147 10.96 2.19 3.63
C MET A 147 11.55 3.06 2.51
N PHE A 148 12.10 4.20 2.84
CA PHE A 148 12.77 5.10 1.89
C PHE A 148 14.29 5.14 2.14
N PRO A 149 15.14 5.06 1.11
CA PRO A 149 14.80 4.78 -0.28
C PRO A 149 14.41 3.29 -0.49
N PRO A 150 13.47 2.98 -1.40
CA PRO A 150 13.00 1.61 -1.61
C PRO A 150 14.11 0.62 -1.96
N SER A 151 15.13 1.06 -2.69
CA SER A 151 16.31 0.25 -3.01
C SER A 151 17.08 -0.24 -1.77
N ARG A 152 17.11 0.56 -0.71
CA ARG A 152 17.70 0.18 0.58
C ARG A 152 16.84 -0.82 1.32
N TYR A 153 15.53 -0.59 1.39
CA TYR A 153 14.56 -1.48 1.97
C TYR A 153 14.69 -2.91 1.39
N PHE A 154 14.65 -3.06 0.08
CA PHE A 154 14.77 -4.36 -0.57
C PHE A 154 16.14 -5.02 -0.35
N ARG A 155 17.22 -4.26 -0.22
CA ARG A 155 18.57 -4.78 0.06
C ARG A 155 18.69 -5.29 1.50
N GLU A 156 18.18 -4.56 2.46
CA GLU A 156 18.21 -4.93 3.88
C GLU A 156 17.38 -6.20 4.15
N MET A 157 16.22 -6.31 3.55
CA MET A 157 15.42 -7.54 3.58
C MET A 157 16.17 -8.74 2.99
N SER A 158 16.92 -8.53 1.90
CA SER A 158 17.75 -9.60 1.31
C SER A 158 18.82 -10.11 2.26
N ALA A 159 19.48 -9.21 2.96
CA ALA A 159 20.51 -9.56 3.93
C ALA A 159 19.93 -10.29 5.16
N HIS A 160 18.74 -9.87 5.62
CA HIS A 160 18.06 -10.52 6.75
C HIS A 160 17.65 -11.96 6.42
N GLY A 161 16.97 -12.19 5.32
CA GLY A 161 16.57 -13.53 4.88
C GLY A 161 17.76 -14.46 4.58
N ALA A 162 18.90 -13.92 4.15
CA ALA A 162 20.12 -14.69 3.98
C ALA A 162 20.70 -15.15 5.33
N ARG A 163 20.67 -14.30 6.36
CA ARG A 163 21.11 -14.62 7.72
C ARG A 163 20.22 -15.67 8.39
N GLU A 164 18.91 -15.59 8.22
CA GLU A 164 17.96 -16.57 8.76
C GLU A 164 18.14 -17.94 8.12
N ARG A 165 18.31 -18.01 6.78
CA ARG A 165 18.59 -19.27 6.08
C ARG A 165 19.91 -19.92 6.54
N LYS A 166 20.93 -19.09 6.80
CA LYS A 166 22.20 -19.60 7.34
C LYS A 166 22.00 -20.19 8.74
N ARG A 167 21.31 -19.45 9.64
CA ARG A 167 21.02 -19.96 11.00
C ARG A 167 20.20 -21.25 11.00
N ALA A 168 19.22 -21.37 10.09
CA ALA A 168 18.42 -22.58 9.96
C ALA A 168 19.26 -23.79 9.48
N ARG A 169 20.22 -23.58 8.57
CA ARG A 169 21.15 -24.62 8.14
C ARG A 169 22.10 -25.04 9.24
N ASP A 170 22.66 -24.06 9.96
CA ASP A 170 23.60 -24.32 11.06
C ASP A 170 22.91 -25.01 12.25
N ALA A 171 21.58 -24.89 12.40
CA ALA A 171 20.79 -25.56 13.43
C ALA A 171 20.37 -27.01 13.05
N THR A 172 20.48 -27.39 11.77
CA THR A 172 20.13 -28.72 11.27
C THR A 172 21.36 -29.61 10.96
N ALA A 173 22.54 -29.07 11.12
CA ALA A 173 23.81 -29.76 10.96
C ALA A 173 24.39 -30.15 12.33
#